data_7d7f799bb559428317af72a6436a8607
#
_entry.id   7d7f799bb559428317af72a6436a8607
#
_cell.length_a   1.000
_cell.length_b   1.000
_cell.length_c   1.000
_cell.angle_alpha   90.00
_cell.angle_beta   90.00
_cell.angle_gamma   90.00
#
_symmetry.space_group_name_H-M   'P 1'
#
loop_
_entity.id
_entity.type
_entity.pdbx_description
1 polymer ?
#
loop_
_entity_poly.entity_id
_entity_poly.type
_entity_poly.pdbx_seq_one_letter_code
_entity_poly.pdbx_strand_id
1 'polypeptide(L)'
;MLVDFDGSISAIVDDPASARALPAARDALADLIGTFETVAVVSGRPVEFLARAIDVPGLTLVGQYGLERMEDGRAVVDARAEPYLGAVAAAADELEGELPDLLVERKAGVAVTVHWRTSPDRGSAAIEVVDRVASRHGLTAYATKMARELRPPVPADKGTAVELLVDGSSGACFAGDDRGDLDAFAALARLAAAGRLEHAVRIAVGSAEAPAELLAQADVAVDGPPGLVSLLKELAGAATRTPR
;
A
#
# COMPACT_ATOMS: atom_id res chain seq x y z
N MET A 1 -9.68 0.74 -11.46
CA MET A 1 -8.27 1.22 -11.49
C MET A 1 -7.72 1.26 -10.08
N LEU A 2 -6.61 0.61 -9.80
CA LEU A 2 -5.96 0.55 -8.49
C LEU A 2 -4.54 1.06 -8.62
N VAL A 3 -4.06 1.85 -7.65
CA VAL A 3 -2.71 2.42 -7.66
C VAL A 3 -2.07 2.36 -6.27
N ASP A 4 -0.75 2.22 -6.23
CA ASP A 4 0.03 2.48 -5.03
C ASP A 4 0.19 3.99 -4.78
N PHE A 5 0.66 4.37 -3.59
CA PHE A 5 0.86 5.77 -3.20
C PHE A 5 2.31 6.23 -3.36
N ASP A 6 3.23 5.70 -2.54
CA ASP A 6 4.63 6.14 -2.49
C ASP A 6 5.37 5.67 -3.75
N GLY A 7 6.09 6.56 -4.43
CA GLY A 7 6.79 6.22 -5.68
C GLY A 7 5.89 6.08 -6.91
N SER A 8 4.56 5.99 -6.73
CA SER A 8 3.58 5.82 -7.81
C SER A 8 2.80 7.10 -8.11
N ILE A 9 2.00 7.63 -7.18
CA ILE A 9 1.29 8.92 -7.34
C ILE A 9 1.88 10.02 -6.47
N SER A 10 2.83 9.69 -5.62
CA SER A 10 3.62 10.59 -4.79
C SER A 10 5.10 10.37 -5.09
N ALA A 11 5.90 11.43 -5.07
CA ALA A 11 7.36 11.27 -5.09
C ALA A 11 7.85 10.62 -3.80
N ILE A 12 8.94 9.85 -3.88
CA ILE A 12 9.67 9.39 -2.70
C ILE A 12 10.37 10.59 -2.08
N VAL A 13 10.18 10.82 -0.79
CA VAL A 13 10.70 11.97 -0.02
C VAL A 13 11.45 11.49 1.22
N ASP A 14 12.41 12.30 1.69
CA ASP A 14 13.23 11.97 2.87
C ASP A 14 12.41 11.91 4.16
N ASP A 15 11.47 12.85 4.33
CA ASP A 15 10.50 12.83 5.44
C ASP A 15 9.19 12.16 4.99
N PRO A 16 8.92 10.92 5.41
CA PRO A 16 7.71 10.20 5.03
C PRO A 16 6.40 10.91 5.40
N ALA A 17 6.40 11.75 6.44
CA ALA A 17 5.22 12.49 6.86
C ALA A 17 4.88 13.64 5.89
N SER A 18 5.84 14.09 5.10
CA SER A 18 5.68 15.17 4.12
C SER A 18 5.16 14.69 2.75
N ALA A 19 5.11 13.36 2.52
CA ALA A 19 4.65 12.80 1.24
C ALA A 19 3.24 13.28 0.89
N ARG A 20 3.04 13.68 -0.36
CA ARG A 20 1.75 14.15 -0.91
C ARG A 20 1.60 13.63 -2.33
N ALA A 21 0.37 13.31 -2.71
CA ALA A 21 0.06 13.02 -4.10
C ALA A 21 0.39 14.23 -5.00
N LEU A 22 0.96 13.96 -6.15
CA LEU A 22 1.18 15.01 -7.14
C LEU A 22 -0.16 15.69 -7.50
N PRO A 23 -0.23 17.02 -7.61
CA PRO A 23 -1.47 17.72 -7.97
C PRO A 23 -2.12 17.13 -9.24
N ALA A 24 -1.30 16.86 -10.25
CA ALA A 24 -1.79 16.28 -11.50
C ALA A 24 -2.24 14.80 -11.37
N ALA A 25 -1.78 14.05 -10.36
CA ALA A 25 -2.28 12.72 -10.04
C ALA A 25 -3.67 12.81 -9.39
N ARG A 26 -3.87 13.77 -8.49
CA ARG A 26 -5.17 14.03 -7.86
C ARG A 26 -6.24 14.34 -8.90
N ASP A 27 -5.93 15.24 -9.86
CA ASP A 27 -6.83 15.60 -10.95
C ASP A 27 -7.17 14.36 -11.81
N ALA A 28 -6.16 13.58 -12.20
CA ALA A 28 -6.36 12.38 -13.01
C ALA A 28 -7.19 11.31 -12.28
N LEU A 29 -6.96 11.10 -10.97
CA LEU A 29 -7.76 10.17 -10.18
C LEU A 29 -9.22 10.64 -10.06
N ALA A 30 -9.46 11.94 -9.88
CA ALA A 30 -10.81 12.51 -9.83
C ALA A 30 -11.55 12.30 -11.16
N ASP A 31 -10.88 12.49 -12.30
CA ASP A 31 -11.45 12.24 -13.63
C ASP A 31 -11.80 10.75 -13.85
N LEU A 32 -11.04 9.83 -13.28
CA LEU A 32 -11.26 8.40 -13.38
C LEU A 32 -12.46 7.90 -12.55
N ILE A 33 -12.78 8.54 -11.42
CA ILE A 33 -13.87 8.11 -10.50
C ILE A 33 -15.23 8.08 -11.22
N GLY A 34 -15.46 8.97 -12.18
CA GLY A 34 -16.70 8.96 -12.99
C GLY A 34 -16.71 7.91 -14.11
N THR A 35 -15.61 7.22 -14.34
CA THR A 35 -15.34 6.35 -15.49
C THR A 35 -15.23 4.89 -15.11
N PHE A 36 -14.49 4.63 -14.04
CA PHE A 36 -14.28 3.28 -13.51
C PHE A 36 -15.22 3.03 -12.33
N GLU A 37 -15.72 1.79 -12.22
CA GLU A 37 -16.53 1.37 -11.08
C GLU A 37 -15.81 1.58 -9.75
N THR A 38 -14.52 1.24 -9.73
CA THR A 38 -13.66 1.41 -8.56
C THR A 38 -12.36 2.10 -8.97
N VAL A 39 -12.06 3.23 -8.30
CA VAL A 39 -10.74 3.85 -8.31
C VAL A 39 -10.21 3.82 -6.89
N ALA A 40 -9.09 3.13 -6.66
CA ALA A 40 -8.58 2.92 -5.30
C ALA A 40 -7.07 3.19 -5.19
N VAL A 41 -6.67 3.65 -4.01
CA VAL A 41 -5.27 3.67 -3.58
C VAL A 41 -5.07 2.60 -2.53
N VAL A 42 -4.08 1.72 -2.76
CA VAL A 42 -3.71 0.60 -1.86
C VAL A 42 -2.28 0.80 -1.40
N SER A 43 -2.06 1.01 -0.10
CA SER A 43 -0.76 1.38 0.44
C SER A 43 -0.47 0.73 1.80
N GLY A 44 0.80 0.72 2.20
CA GLY A 44 1.22 0.41 3.56
C GLY A 44 1.01 1.57 4.56
N ARG A 45 0.60 2.76 4.07
CA ARG A 45 0.29 3.92 4.90
C ARG A 45 -1.06 3.77 5.62
N PRO A 46 -1.24 4.39 6.80
CA PRO A 46 -2.56 4.51 7.41
C PRO A 46 -3.55 5.26 6.51
N VAL A 47 -4.83 4.85 6.49
CA VAL A 47 -5.84 5.48 5.62
C VAL A 47 -6.09 6.95 5.93
N GLU A 48 -5.95 7.37 7.19
CA GLU A 48 -6.06 8.79 7.56
C GLU A 48 -4.92 9.63 6.98
N PHE A 49 -3.71 9.04 6.87
CA PHE A 49 -2.60 9.69 6.18
C PHE A 49 -2.93 9.83 4.69
N LEU A 50 -3.37 8.74 4.04
CA LEU A 50 -3.75 8.75 2.63
C LEU A 50 -4.84 9.78 2.34
N ALA A 51 -5.87 9.85 3.17
CA ALA A 51 -6.97 10.81 3.01
C ALA A 51 -6.47 12.26 2.99
N ARG A 52 -5.55 12.61 3.90
CA ARG A 52 -4.95 13.95 3.93
C ARG A 52 -3.93 14.21 2.82
N ALA A 53 -3.19 13.18 2.43
CA ALA A 53 -2.11 13.30 1.44
C ALA A 53 -2.63 13.36 0.00
N ILE A 54 -3.82 12.78 -0.25
CA ILE A 54 -4.43 12.68 -1.58
C ILE A 54 -5.58 13.68 -1.71
N ASP A 55 -6.53 13.70 -0.76
CA ASP A 55 -7.68 14.62 -0.72
C ASP A 55 -8.48 14.67 -2.04
N VAL A 56 -8.95 13.51 -2.48
CA VAL A 56 -9.81 13.33 -3.66
C VAL A 56 -11.11 12.66 -3.21
N PRO A 57 -12.26 13.35 -3.26
CA PRO A 57 -13.55 12.78 -2.88
C PRO A 57 -13.95 11.61 -3.78
N GLY A 58 -14.54 10.56 -3.20
CA GLY A 58 -15.01 9.38 -3.94
C GLY A 58 -13.92 8.35 -4.23
N LEU A 59 -12.65 8.61 -3.87
CA LEU A 59 -11.57 7.66 -3.99
C LEU A 59 -11.66 6.59 -2.89
N THR A 60 -11.55 5.33 -3.24
CA THR A 60 -11.43 4.24 -2.28
C THR A 60 -10.02 4.22 -1.70
N LEU A 61 -9.89 4.28 -0.37
CA LEU A 61 -8.60 4.24 0.31
C LEU A 61 -8.46 2.96 1.12
N VAL A 62 -7.41 2.20 0.85
CA VAL A 62 -7.04 0.99 1.56
C VAL A 62 -5.62 1.15 2.08
N GLY A 63 -5.49 1.14 3.40
CA GLY A 63 -4.24 1.32 4.12
C GLY A 63 -3.76 0.05 4.79
N GLN A 64 -2.55 0.12 5.36
CA GLN A 64 -1.94 -0.96 6.13
C GLN A 64 -1.99 -2.31 5.40
N TYR A 65 -1.75 -2.27 4.07
CA TYR A 65 -1.77 -3.46 3.21
C TYR A 65 -3.12 -4.22 3.20
N GLY A 66 -4.24 -3.51 3.39
CA GLY A 66 -5.58 -4.10 3.45
C GLY A 66 -6.16 -4.28 4.85
N LEU A 67 -5.40 -3.93 5.91
CA LEU A 67 -5.89 -3.99 7.30
C LEU A 67 -6.74 -2.79 7.69
N GLU A 68 -6.74 -1.73 6.89
CA GLU A 68 -7.58 -0.55 7.09
C GLU A 68 -8.21 -0.11 5.78
N ARG A 69 -9.41 0.46 5.88
CA ARG A 69 -10.07 1.16 4.78
C ARG A 69 -10.79 2.41 5.28
N MET A 70 -10.99 3.36 4.41
CA MET A 70 -11.79 4.55 4.70
C MET A 70 -13.26 4.28 4.35
N GLU A 71 -14.15 4.37 5.35
CA GLU A 71 -15.60 4.25 5.16
C GLU A 71 -16.27 5.48 5.79
N ASP A 72 -17.10 6.19 5.04
CA ASP A 72 -17.83 7.38 5.50
C ASP A 72 -16.94 8.40 6.25
N GLY A 73 -15.71 8.58 5.76
CA GLY A 73 -14.73 9.51 6.35
C GLY A 73 -14.07 9.02 7.64
N ARG A 74 -14.22 7.74 7.99
CA ARG A 74 -13.60 7.11 9.17
C ARG A 74 -12.73 5.95 8.78
N ALA A 75 -11.61 5.79 9.49
CA ALA A 75 -10.79 4.59 9.38
C ALA A 75 -11.52 3.41 10.01
N VAL A 76 -11.68 2.34 9.25
CA VAL A 76 -12.27 1.07 9.69
C VAL A 76 -11.21 -0.02 9.57
N VAL A 77 -10.96 -0.71 10.67
CA VAL A 77 -10.02 -1.84 10.72
C VAL A 77 -10.71 -3.09 10.18
N ASP A 78 -9.95 -3.92 9.47
CA ASP A 78 -10.43 -5.23 9.03
C ASP A 78 -10.80 -6.11 10.24
N ALA A 79 -11.99 -6.69 10.23
CA ALA A 79 -12.51 -7.49 11.33
C ALA A 79 -11.59 -8.66 11.72
N ARG A 80 -10.76 -9.16 10.79
CA ARG A 80 -9.77 -10.21 11.08
C ARG A 80 -8.62 -9.69 11.94
N ALA A 81 -8.30 -8.40 11.89
CA ALA A 81 -7.24 -7.77 12.67
C ALA A 81 -7.71 -7.27 14.04
N GLU A 82 -9.01 -6.97 14.21
CA GLU A 82 -9.58 -6.45 15.46
C GLU A 82 -9.18 -7.24 16.72
N PRO A 83 -9.18 -8.59 16.75
CA PRO A 83 -8.79 -9.35 17.93
C PRO A 83 -7.36 -9.12 18.40
N TYR A 84 -6.50 -8.59 17.53
CA TYR A 84 -5.06 -8.40 17.78
C TYR A 84 -4.69 -6.96 18.18
N LEU A 85 -5.61 -6.00 18.14
CA LEU A 85 -5.29 -4.59 18.42
C LEU A 85 -4.71 -4.39 19.82
N GLY A 86 -5.23 -5.11 20.82
CA GLY A 86 -4.67 -5.12 22.18
C GLY A 86 -3.25 -5.68 22.23
N ALA A 87 -2.97 -6.75 21.49
CA ALA A 87 -1.64 -7.33 21.38
C ALA A 87 -0.64 -6.38 20.67
N VAL A 88 -1.07 -5.71 19.62
CA VAL A 88 -0.25 -4.70 18.92
C VAL A 88 0.09 -3.53 19.86
N ALA A 89 -0.88 -3.03 20.62
CA ALA A 89 -0.65 -1.96 21.59
C ALA A 89 0.36 -2.38 22.67
N ALA A 90 0.16 -3.57 23.27
CA ALA A 90 1.07 -4.10 24.29
C ALA A 90 2.48 -4.37 23.75
N ALA A 91 2.59 -4.86 22.52
CA ALA A 91 3.89 -5.03 21.86
C ALA A 91 4.60 -3.69 21.62
N ALA A 92 3.84 -2.64 21.25
CA ALA A 92 4.41 -1.31 21.08
C ALA A 92 4.95 -0.75 22.39
N ASP A 93 4.18 -0.87 23.50
CA ASP A 93 4.63 -0.43 24.83
C ASP A 93 5.92 -1.16 25.27
N GLU A 94 6.00 -2.48 25.02
CA GLU A 94 7.18 -3.29 25.34
C GLU A 94 8.39 -2.87 24.49
N LEU A 95 8.21 -2.65 23.18
CA LEU A 95 9.27 -2.21 22.28
C LEU A 95 9.80 -0.82 22.62
N GLU A 96 8.94 0.14 22.97
CA GLU A 96 9.35 1.46 23.46
C GLU A 96 10.19 1.38 24.75
N GLY A 97 9.84 0.44 25.64
CA GLY A 97 10.60 0.20 26.88
C GLY A 97 11.95 -0.49 26.66
N GLU A 98 12.04 -1.46 25.74
CA GLU A 98 13.27 -2.22 25.48
C GLU A 98 14.22 -1.53 24.48
N LEU A 99 13.71 -0.68 23.60
CA LEU A 99 14.46 0.01 22.55
C LEU A 99 14.26 1.54 22.62
N PRO A 100 14.54 2.19 23.78
CA PRO A 100 14.21 3.61 23.98
C PRO A 100 15.05 4.57 23.11
N ASP A 101 16.11 4.08 22.51
CA ASP A 101 17.00 4.80 21.60
C ASP A 101 16.65 4.65 20.13
N LEU A 102 15.64 3.84 19.80
CA LEU A 102 15.15 3.65 18.45
C LEU A 102 13.74 4.25 18.27
N LEU A 103 13.42 4.60 17.04
CA LEU A 103 12.07 5.07 16.71
C LEU A 103 11.11 3.88 16.65
N VAL A 104 10.16 3.82 17.57
CA VAL A 104 9.03 2.90 17.56
C VAL A 104 7.81 3.67 16.99
N GLU A 105 7.40 3.35 15.78
CA GLU A 105 6.28 3.98 15.10
C GLU A 105 5.01 3.14 15.27
N ARG A 106 3.97 3.70 15.90
CA ARG A 106 2.64 3.09 16.00
C ARG A 106 1.83 3.45 14.75
N LYS A 107 1.42 2.47 14.00
CA LYS A 107 0.66 2.65 12.76
C LYS A 107 -0.82 2.38 12.99
N ALA A 108 -1.58 3.42 13.27
CA ALA A 108 -3.05 3.40 13.44
C ALA A 108 -3.59 2.29 14.37
N GLY A 109 -2.77 1.75 15.28
CA GLY A 109 -3.14 0.68 16.19
C GLY A 109 -3.15 -0.73 15.60
N VAL A 110 -2.94 -0.89 14.29
CA VAL A 110 -2.93 -2.21 13.60
C VAL A 110 -1.53 -2.75 13.33
N ALA A 111 -0.50 -1.91 13.43
CA ALA A 111 0.89 -2.33 13.28
C ALA A 111 1.82 -1.47 14.14
N VAL A 112 3.03 -1.96 14.38
CA VAL A 112 4.11 -1.21 15.01
C VAL A 112 5.42 -1.49 14.28
N THR A 113 6.20 -0.43 13.98
CA THR A 113 7.47 -0.54 13.26
C THR A 113 8.60 0.02 14.10
N VAL A 114 9.68 -0.75 14.23
CA VAL A 114 10.93 -0.29 14.84
C VAL A 114 11.92 0.06 13.74
N HIS A 115 12.41 1.31 13.76
CA HIS A 115 13.33 1.84 12.77
C HIS A 115 14.73 2.01 13.36
N TRP A 116 15.77 1.61 12.61
CA TRP A 116 17.18 1.80 12.97
C TRP A 116 18.01 2.49 11.88
N ARG A 117 17.35 3.22 10.96
CA ARG A 117 18.04 3.94 9.89
C ARG A 117 19.06 4.95 10.40
N THR A 118 18.76 5.61 11.52
CA THR A 118 19.65 6.57 12.19
C THR A 118 20.73 5.91 13.07
N SER A 119 20.59 4.61 13.34
CA SER A 119 21.49 3.81 14.18
C SER A 119 21.68 2.41 13.58
N PRO A 120 22.32 2.29 12.39
CA PRO A 120 22.40 1.03 11.64
C PRO A 120 23.08 -0.12 12.40
N ASP A 121 23.99 0.19 13.29
CA ASP A 121 24.69 -0.74 14.18
C ASP A 121 23.75 -1.43 15.18
N ARG A 122 22.59 -0.83 15.48
CA ARG A 122 21.56 -1.42 16.36
C ARG A 122 20.68 -2.46 15.66
N GLY A 123 20.78 -2.60 14.31
CA GLY A 123 19.85 -3.40 13.52
C GLY A 123 19.73 -4.85 13.98
N SER A 124 20.85 -5.55 14.23
CA SER A 124 20.82 -6.95 14.66
C SER A 124 20.15 -7.13 16.03
N ALA A 125 20.49 -6.28 17.00
CA ALA A 125 19.86 -6.31 18.32
C ALA A 125 18.38 -5.95 18.28
N ALA A 126 18.00 -4.97 17.45
CA ALA A 126 16.60 -4.60 17.26
C ALA A 126 15.78 -5.75 16.68
N ILE A 127 16.30 -6.46 15.67
CA ILE A 127 15.64 -7.63 15.07
C ILE A 127 15.37 -8.71 16.11
N GLU A 128 16.36 -9.05 16.95
CA GLU A 128 16.20 -10.06 18.02
C GLU A 128 15.11 -9.68 19.03
N VAL A 129 15.09 -8.42 19.44
CA VAL A 129 14.06 -7.91 20.37
C VAL A 129 12.69 -7.96 19.73
N VAL A 130 12.55 -7.43 18.51
CA VAL A 130 11.27 -7.36 17.79
C VAL A 130 10.73 -8.77 17.54
N ASP A 131 11.55 -9.74 17.11
CA ASP A 131 11.11 -11.10 16.84
C ASP A 131 10.67 -11.83 18.13
N ARG A 132 11.34 -11.56 19.26
CA ARG A 132 10.95 -12.07 20.57
C ARG A 132 9.60 -11.49 21.03
N VAL A 133 9.42 -10.17 20.90
CA VAL A 133 8.17 -9.48 21.23
C VAL A 133 7.03 -9.97 20.34
N ALA A 134 7.28 -10.14 19.03
CA ALA A 134 6.32 -10.73 18.10
C ALA A 134 5.80 -12.07 18.58
N SER A 135 6.74 -12.98 18.93
CA SER A 135 6.40 -14.32 19.42
C SER A 135 5.58 -14.29 20.70
N ARG A 136 5.93 -13.39 21.65
CA ARG A 136 5.24 -13.24 22.93
C ARG A 136 3.79 -12.78 22.76
N HIS A 137 3.55 -11.85 21.84
CA HIS A 137 2.24 -11.28 21.60
C HIS A 137 1.43 -11.97 20.48
N GLY A 138 1.97 -13.04 19.89
CA GLY A 138 1.29 -13.77 18.81
C GLY A 138 1.15 -12.95 17.52
N LEU A 139 2.10 -12.04 17.28
CA LEU A 139 2.18 -11.20 16.08
C LEU A 139 3.18 -11.76 15.08
N THR A 140 3.11 -11.29 13.84
CA THR A 140 4.07 -11.64 12.78
C THR A 140 5.02 -10.47 12.52
N ALA A 141 6.33 -10.78 12.45
CA ALA A 141 7.37 -9.80 12.18
C ALA A 141 7.76 -9.80 10.70
N TYR A 142 7.69 -8.64 10.06
CA TYR A 142 8.04 -8.42 8.66
C TYR A 142 9.32 -7.60 8.54
N ALA A 143 10.22 -8.02 7.64
CA ALA A 143 11.41 -7.26 7.31
C ALA A 143 11.05 -6.11 6.35
N THR A 144 11.53 -4.90 6.67
CA THR A 144 11.43 -3.73 5.81
C THR A 144 12.79 -3.04 5.69
N LYS A 145 12.90 -1.98 4.88
CA LYS A 145 14.18 -1.29 4.64
C LYS A 145 14.62 -0.56 5.93
N MET A 146 15.67 -1.08 6.59
CA MET A 146 16.22 -0.56 7.86
C MET A 146 15.19 -0.49 8.99
N ALA A 147 14.24 -1.43 9.01
CA ALA A 147 13.19 -1.50 10.02
C ALA A 147 12.60 -2.92 10.13
N ARG A 148 11.83 -3.18 11.19
CA ARG A 148 11.07 -4.40 11.41
C ARG A 148 9.66 -4.04 11.83
N GLU A 149 8.66 -4.58 11.16
CA GLU A 149 7.26 -4.27 11.43
C GLU A 149 6.52 -5.47 12.01
N LEU A 150 5.76 -5.27 13.08
CA LEU A 150 4.86 -6.24 13.67
C LEU A 150 3.44 -5.98 13.23
N ARG A 151 2.75 -7.03 12.78
CA ARG A 151 1.34 -7.01 12.34
C ARG A 151 0.58 -8.20 12.94
N PRO A 152 -0.76 -8.12 12.96
CA PRO A 152 -1.62 -9.30 13.18
C PRO A 152 -1.23 -10.46 12.26
N PRO A 153 -1.34 -11.72 12.71
CA PRO A 153 -1.04 -12.90 11.91
C PRO A 153 -2.18 -13.23 10.93
N VAL A 154 -2.65 -12.23 10.21
CA VAL A 154 -3.69 -12.38 9.19
C VAL A 154 -3.11 -12.07 7.82
N PRO A 155 -3.53 -12.77 6.75
CA PRO A 155 -3.10 -12.43 5.40
C PRO A 155 -3.46 -10.99 5.07
N ALA A 156 -2.46 -10.16 4.88
CA ALA A 156 -2.61 -8.74 4.54
C ALA A 156 -1.40 -8.29 3.72
N ASP A 157 -1.62 -8.17 2.43
CA ASP A 157 -0.71 -7.67 1.42
C ASP A 157 -1.51 -6.93 0.34
N LYS A 158 -0.82 -6.26 -0.59
CA LYS A 158 -1.50 -5.54 -1.67
C LYS A 158 -2.27 -6.50 -2.59
N GLY A 159 -1.88 -7.77 -2.68
CA GLY A 159 -2.58 -8.78 -3.47
C GLY A 159 -3.94 -9.14 -2.89
N THR A 160 -4.00 -9.39 -1.58
CA THR A 160 -5.27 -9.66 -0.89
C THR A 160 -6.22 -8.46 -0.94
N ALA A 161 -5.69 -7.24 -0.85
CA ALA A 161 -6.49 -6.02 -1.02
C ALA A 161 -7.04 -5.89 -2.45
N VAL A 162 -6.21 -6.19 -3.47
CA VAL A 162 -6.64 -6.19 -4.88
C VAL A 162 -7.75 -7.21 -5.10
N GLU A 163 -7.61 -8.47 -4.63
CA GLU A 163 -8.62 -9.51 -4.78
C GLU A 163 -10.00 -9.10 -4.25
N LEU A 164 -10.03 -8.38 -3.10
CA LEU A 164 -11.27 -7.87 -2.51
C LEU A 164 -11.87 -6.71 -3.33
N LEU A 165 -11.02 -5.79 -3.83
CA LEU A 165 -11.47 -4.60 -4.54
C LEU A 165 -11.98 -4.88 -5.96
N VAL A 166 -11.54 -5.97 -6.59
CA VAL A 166 -11.91 -6.31 -7.97
C VAL A 166 -12.96 -7.42 -8.05
N ASP A 167 -13.49 -7.87 -6.91
CA ASP A 167 -14.50 -8.92 -6.89
C ASP A 167 -15.75 -8.47 -7.66
N GLY A 168 -16.21 -9.30 -8.61
CA GLY A 168 -17.31 -8.99 -9.51
C GLY A 168 -16.96 -8.09 -10.72
N SER A 169 -15.74 -7.58 -10.82
CA SER A 169 -15.30 -6.78 -11.97
C SER A 169 -14.92 -7.67 -13.16
N SER A 170 -15.12 -7.19 -14.39
CA SER A 170 -14.65 -7.87 -15.62
C SER A 170 -13.20 -7.56 -15.95
N GLY A 171 -12.68 -6.39 -15.52
CA GLY A 171 -11.33 -5.98 -15.77
C GLY A 171 -10.74 -5.16 -14.63
N ALA A 172 -9.43 -5.29 -14.43
CA ALA A 172 -8.70 -4.55 -13.40
C ALA A 172 -7.31 -4.17 -13.87
N CYS A 173 -6.80 -3.06 -13.36
CA CYS A 173 -5.39 -2.69 -13.48
C CYS A 173 -4.84 -2.21 -12.15
N PHE A 174 -3.56 -2.49 -11.92
CA PHE A 174 -2.82 -2.04 -10.76
C PHE A 174 -1.50 -1.39 -11.19
N ALA A 175 -1.18 -0.21 -10.63
CA ALA A 175 0.08 0.48 -10.85
C ALA A 175 0.87 0.58 -9.56
N GLY A 176 2.17 0.25 -9.60
CA GLY A 176 3.07 0.31 -8.45
C GLY A 176 4.55 0.34 -8.85
N ASP A 177 5.44 0.62 -7.89
CA ASP A 177 6.87 0.87 -8.12
C ASP A 177 7.81 -0.02 -7.30
N ASP A 178 7.33 -0.71 -6.27
CA ASP A 178 8.18 -1.44 -5.34
C ASP A 178 7.89 -2.96 -5.27
N ARG A 179 8.64 -3.64 -4.37
CA ARG A 179 8.48 -5.10 -4.17
C ARG A 179 7.13 -5.49 -3.58
N GLY A 180 6.49 -4.62 -2.81
CA GLY A 180 5.16 -4.86 -2.23
C GLY A 180 4.06 -4.90 -3.28
N ASP A 181 4.31 -4.35 -4.48
CA ASP A 181 3.37 -4.34 -5.60
C ASP A 181 3.37 -5.66 -6.39
N LEU A 182 4.42 -6.47 -6.22
CA LEU A 182 4.47 -7.81 -6.81
C LEU A 182 3.31 -8.70 -6.34
N ASP A 183 2.86 -8.54 -5.10
CA ASP A 183 1.71 -9.28 -4.58
C ASP A 183 0.42 -8.91 -5.32
N ALA A 184 0.24 -7.62 -5.63
CA ALA A 184 -0.88 -7.12 -6.44
C ALA A 184 -0.80 -7.64 -7.88
N PHE A 185 0.39 -7.64 -8.50
CA PHE A 185 0.60 -8.18 -9.83
C PHE A 185 0.30 -9.69 -9.88
N ALA A 186 0.76 -10.43 -8.88
CA ALA A 186 0.49 -11.85 -8.75
C ALA A 186 -1.01 -12.13 -8.56
N ALA A 187 -1.72 -11.30 -7.78
CA ALA A 187 -3.17 -11.42 -7.60
C ALA A 187 -3.92 -11.22 -8.92
N LEU A 188 -3.61 -10.17 -9.68
CA LEU A 188 -4.19 -9.92 -11.00
C LEU A 188 -3.94 -11.09 -11.97
N ALA A 189 -2.71 -11.61 -11.99
CA ALA A 189 -2.35 -12.77 -12.83
C ALA A 189 -3.15 -14.02 -12.44
N ARG A 190 -3.29 -14.31 -11.14
CA ARG A 190 -4.10 -15.44 -10.65
C ARG A 190 -5.56 -15.30 -11.02
N LEU A 191 -6.15 -14.11 -10.86
CA LEU A 191 -7.56 -13.84 -11.17
C LEU A 191 -7.84 -13.99 -12.67
N ALA A 192 -6.94 -13.49 -13.52
CA ALA A 192 -7.04 -13.67 -14.98
C ALA A 192 -6.91 -15.14 -15.37
N ALA A 193 -5.93 -15.88 -14.84
CA ALA A 193 -5.75 -17.30 -15.12
C ALA A 193 -6.96 -18.16 -14.65
N ALA A 194 -7.63 -17.73 -13.58
CA ALA A 194 -8.85 -18.37 -13.08
C ALA A 194 -10.13 -17.97 -13.85
N GLY A 195 -10.03 -17.09 -14.85
CA GLY A 195 -11.18 -16.58 -15.61
C GLY A 195 -12.10 -15.65 -14.80
N ARG A 196 -11.63 -15.13 -13.68
CA ARG A 196 -12.36 -14.15 -12.85
C ARG A 196 -12.23 -12.72 -13.35
N LEU A 197 -11.19 -12.42 -14.10
CA LEU A 197 -10.99 -11.18 -14.84
C LEU A 197 -10.77 -11.52 -16.31
N GLU A 198 -11.51 -10.85 -17.21
CA GLU A 198 -11.28 -10.92 -18.66
C GLU A 198 -10.05 -10.12 -19.06
N HIS A 199 -9.81 -9.02 -18.34
CA HIS A 199 -8.69 -8.11 -18.55
C HIS A 199 -7.98 -7.80 -17.24
N ALA A 200 -6.67 -8.05 -17.20
CA ALA A 200 -5.80 -7.69 -16.08
C ALA A 200 -4.56 -6.98 -16.61
N VAL A 201 -4.29 -5.77 -16.15
CA VAL A 201 -3.15 -4.97 -16.59
C VAL A 201 -2.29 -4.58 -15.40
N ARG A 202 -1.00 -4.95 -15.47
CA ARG A 202 0.02 -4.63 -14.47
C ARG A 202 0.89 -3.50 -14.99
N ILE A 203 0.93 -2.40 -14.26
CA ILE A 203 1.62 -1.18 -14.66
C ILE A 203 2.78 -0.96 -13.70
N ALA A 204 4.01 -1.09 -14.19
CA ALA A 204 5.20 -0.76 -13.40
C ALA A 204 5.53 0.72 -13.52
N VAL A 205 5.69 1.39 -12.38
CA VAL A 205 6.18 2.75 -12.30
C VAL A 205 7.70 2.69 -12.12
N GLY A 206 8.43 2.93 -13.21
CA GLY A 206 9.88 2.80 -13.25
C GLY A 206 10.57 3.90 -12.46
N SER A 207 11.62 3.54 -11.74
CA SER A 207 12.54 4.44 -11.07
C SER A 207 13.93 3.80 -11.02
N ALA A 208 14.95 4.54 -10.57
CA ALA A 208 16.29 3.99 -10.36
C ALA A 208 16.32 2.89 -9.27
N GLU A 209 15.32 2.85 -8.39
CA GLU A 209 15.19 1.87 -7.31
C GLU A 209 14.14 0.79 -7.61
N ALA A 210 13.42 0.87 -8.74
CA ALA A 210 12.37 -0.09 -9.10
C ALA A 210 12.97 -1.51 -9.26
N PRO A 211 12.36 -2.53 -8.65
CA PRO A 211 12.85 -3.90 -8.79
C PRO A 211 12.77 -4.38 -10.24
N ALA A 212 13.85 -4.99 -10.75
CA ALA A 212 13.87 -5.56 -12.11
C ALA A 212 12.76 -6.62 -12.29
N GLU A 213 12.40 -7.33 -11.22
CA GLU A 213 11.33 -8.31 -11.20
C GLU A 213 9.96 -7.67 -11.44
N LEU A 214 9.69 -6.48 -10.89
CA LEU A 214 8.46 -5.73 -11.12
C LEU A 214 8.33 -5.33 -12.60
N LEU A 215 9.41 -4.77 -13.17
CA LEU A 215 9.46 -4.39 -14.58
C LEU A 215 9.26 -5.60 -15.50
N ALA A 216 9.83 -6.75 -15.16
CA ALA A 216 9.72 -7.98 -15.95
C ALA A 216 8.29 -8.58 -15.94
N GLN A 217 7.51 -8.33 -14.90
CA GLN A 217 6.12 -8.82 -14.76
C GLN A 217 5.08 -7.83 -15.28
N ALA A 218 5.45 -6.60 -15.58
CA ALA A 218 4.54 -5.57 -16.04
C ALA A 218 4.09 -5.77 -17.49
N ASP A 219 2.84 -5.44 -17.78
CA ASP A 219 2.31 -5.36 -19.13
C ASP A 219 2.59 -3.99 -19.75
N VAL A 220 2.69 -2.96 -18.89
CA VAL A 220 3.03 -1.58 -19.24
C VAL A 220 4.06 -1.05 -18.24
N ALA A 221 5.08 -0.34 -18.73
CA ALA A 221 6.02 0.38 -17.88
C ALA A 221 5.96 1.88 -18.19
N VAL A 222 5.96 2.70 -17.15
CA VAL A 222 5.95 4.18 -17.24
C VAL A 222 7.15 4.76 -16.47
N ASP A 223 7.59 5.94 -16.82
CA ASP A 223 8.75 6.57 -16.21
C ASP A 223 8.32 7.45 -15.02
N GLY A 224 8.42 6.88 -13.84
CA GLY A 224 8.13 7.53 -12.57
C GLY A 224 6.67 8.00 -12.40
N PRO A 225 6.37 8.68 -11.30
CA PRO A 225 5.05 9.23 -11.04
C PRO A 225 4.50 10.15 -12.15
N PRO A 226 5.32 11.01 -12.82
CA PRO A 226 4.83 11.79 -13.95
C PRO A 226 4.37 10.95 -15.14
N GLY A 227 5.07 9.85 -15.44
CA GLY A 227 4.67 8.90 -16.48
C GLY A 227 3.34 8.22 -16.16
N LEU A 228 3.15 7.80 -14.90
CA LEU A 228 1.86 7.26 -14.47
C LEU A 228 0.75 8.29 -14.60
N VAL A 229 0.95 9.53 -14.18
CA VAL A 229 -0.03 10.61 -14.33
C VAL A 229 -0.45 10.80 -15.78
N SER A 230 0.50 10.75 -16.72
CA SER A 230 0.21 10.86 -18.15
C SER A 230 -0.69 9.72 -18.62
N LEU A 231 -0.38 8.49 -18.23
CA LEU A 231 -1.20 7.31 -18.54
C LEU A 231 -2.62 7.41 -17.95
N LEU A 232 -2.75 7.84 -16.68
CA LEU A 232 -4.07 8.00 -16.04
C LEU A 232 -4.94 9.03 -16.77
N LYS A 233 -4.36 10.15 -17.22
CA LYS A 233 -5.07 11.15 -18.02
C LYS A 233 -5.51 10.62 -19.39
N GLU A 234 -4.66 9.83 -20.05
CA GLU A 234 -5.02 9.19 -21.32
C GLU A 234 -6.19 8.22 -21.13
N LEU A 235 -6.18 7.41 -20.06
CA LEU A 235 -7.28 6.49 -19.72
C LEU A 235 -8.59 7.25 -19.46
N ALA A 236 -8.56 8.32 -18.68
CA ALA A 236 -9.73 9.17 -18.44
C ALA A 236 -10.29 9.77 -19.74
N GLY A 237 -9.39 10.31 -20.60
CA GLY A 237 -9.77 10.86 -21.91
C GLY A 237 -10.26 9.83 -22.92
N ALA A 238 -9.78 8.59 -22.88
CA ALA A 238 -10.25 7.52 -23.76
C ALA A 238 -11.67 7.05 -23.40
N ALA A 239 -11.93 6.92 -22.11
CA ALA A 239 -13.23 6.46 -21.61
C ALA A 239 -14.38 7.46 -21.89
N THR A 240 -14.09 8.76 -21.90
CA THR A 240 -15.09 9.78 -22.28
C THR A 240 -15.44 9.76 -23.78
N ARG A 241 -14.61 9.12 -24.62
CA ARG A 241 -14.81 9.02 -26.08
C ARG A 241 -15.55 7.75 -26.53
N THR A 242 -15.71 6.77 -25.65
CA THR A 242 -16.46 5.55 -25.98
C THR A 242 -17.91 5.74 -25.53
N PRO A 243 -18.89 5.88 -26.46
CA PRO A 243 -20.31 5.96 -26.07
C PRO A 243 -20.75 4.65 -25.42
N ARG A 244 -21.48 4.77 -24.33
CA ARG A 244 -22.12 3.64 -23.63
C ARG A 244 -23.15 2.97 -24.50
#